data_1cada10062719d98b6be630caf32cf72
#
_entry.id   1cada10062719d98b6be630caf32cf72
#
_cell.length_a   1.000
_cell.length_b   1.000
_cell.length_c   1.000
_cell.angle_alpha   90.00
_cell.angle_beta   90.00
_cell.angle_gamma   90.00
#
_symmetry.space_group_name_H-M   'P 1'
#
loop_
_entity.id
_entity.type
_entity.pdbx_description
1 polymer ?
#
loop_
_entity_poly.entity_id
_entity_poly.type
_entity_poly.pdbx_seq_one_letter_code
_entity_poly.pdbx_strand_id
1 'polypeptide(L)'
;MDWKRLVEFALLGSNDLEQYAILLVRVSIGLFFAISGANKLFVAGGIKPVYETLVKAKVPFPRPMAYFVSGVEFVGGSLVTVGFLSSPACGALLIDMVVATLTSALSTLPKGLSPLSWLDDLLYLPEVLYVLFFIWLICSGPGRFSVDYWLASKLAACCQT
;
A
#
# COMPACT_ATOMS: atom_id res chain seq x y z
N MET A 1 -13.08 28.87 22.84
CA MET A 1 -13.06 27.97 21.65
C MET A 1 -14.37 28.19 20.92
N ASP A 2 -14.32 28.78 19.70
CA ASP A 2 -15.53 29.18 18.99
C ASP A 2 -16.34 27.96 18.53
N TRP A 3 -17.61 27.90 18.87
CA TRP A 3 -18.54 26.84 18.47
C TRP A 3 -18.54 26.61 16.95
N LYS A 4 -18.45 27.66 16.16
CA LYS A 4 -18.34 27.59 14.69
C LYS A 4 -17.13 26.76 14.25
N ARG A 5 -15.94 26.99 14.82
CA ARG A 5 -14.73 26.21 14.51
C ARG A 5 -14.85 24.75 14.90
N LEU A 6 -15.54 24.44 16.01
CA LEU A 6 -15.83 23.06 16.41
C LEU A 6 -16.74 22.36 15.40
N VAL A 7 -17.78 23.05 14.95
CA VAL A 7 -18.70 22.50 13.94
C VAL A 7 -18.00 22.34 12.59
N GLU A 8 -17.23 23.33 12.15
CA GLU A 8 -16.42 23.24 10.93
C GLU A 8 -15.43 22.08 11.01
N PHE A 9 -14.71 21.93 12.12
CA PHE A 9 -13.80 20.82 12.33
C PHE A 9 -14.52 19.48 12.33
N ALA A 10 -15.68 19.37 12.97
CA ALA A 10 -16.46 18.14 13.05
C ALA A 10 -17.07 17.72 11.70
N LEU A 11 -17.41 18.69 10.85
CA LEU A 11 -18.06 18.44 9.56
C LEU A 11 -17.07 18.34 8.37
N LEU A 12 -16.00 19.14 8.39
CA LEU A 12 -15.08 19.30 7.26
C LEU A 12 -13.67 18.76 7.54
N GLY A 13 -13.36 18.45 8.81
CA GLY A 13 -12.00 18.11 9.22
C GLY A 13 -11.07 19.32 9.23
N SER A 14 -9.77 19.06 9.26
CA SER A 14 -8.73 20.11 9.20
C SER A 14 -7.69 19.73 8.15
N ASN A 15 -7.42 20.64 7.22
CA ASN A 15 -6.39 20.46 6.18
C ASN A 15 -4.99 20.20 6.77
N ASP A 16 -4.69 20.77 7.94
CA ASP A 16 -3.41 20.54 8.59
C ASP A 16 -3.31 19.11 9.14
N LEU A 17 -4.41 18.58 9.73
CA LEU A 17 -4.45 17.19 10.22
C LEU A 17 -4.41 16.18 9.09
N GLU A 18 -4.93 16.51 7.91
CA GLU A 18 -4.86 15.64 6.72
C GLU A 18 -3.42 15.28 6.38
N GLN A 19 -2.48 16.23 6.42
CA GLN A 19 -1.07 15.98 6.10
C GLN A 19 -0.41 15.01 7.10
N TYR A 20 -0.78 15.09 8.38
CA TYR A 20 -0.32 14.12 9.39
C TYR A 20 -0.98 12.75 9.21
N ALA A 21 -2.25 12.70 8.80
CA ALA A 21 -2.92 11.45 8.50
C ALA A 21 -2.28 10.74 7.30
N ILE A 22 -1.98 11.48 6.21
CA ILE A 22 -1.26 10.96 5.05
C ILE A 22 0.12 10.41 5.47
N LEU A 23 0.87 11.15 6.28
CA LEU A 23 2.17 10.72 6.78
C LEU A 23 2.05 9.42 7.59
N LEU A 24 1.11 9.36 8.52
CA LEU A 24 0.91 8.19 9.40
C LEU A 24 0.55 6.94 8.57
N VAL A 25 -0.42 7.04 7.68
CA VAL A 25 -0.85 5.91 6.83
C VAL A 25 0.29 5.47 5.90
N ARG A 26 0.95 6.41 5.25
CA ARG A 26 2.07 6.16 4.34
C ARG A 26 3.22 5.43 5.04
N VAL A 27 3.65 5.95 6.20
CA VAL A 27 4.75 5.34 6.97
C VAL A 27 4.35 3.96 7.50
N SER A 28 3.14 3.81 8.04
CA SER A 28 2.67 2.53 8.60
C SER A 28 2.57 1.46 7.52
N ILE A 29 1.95 1.75 6.39
CA ILE A 29 1.80 0.79 5.28
C ILE A 29 3.15 0.52 4.62
N GLY A 30 3.94 1.56 4.37
CA GLY A 30 5.27 1.41 3.78
C GLY A 30 6.18 0.53 4.64
N LEU A 31 6.24 0.75 5.95
CA LEU A 31 7.00 -0.08 6.89
C LEU A 31 6.49 -1.52 6.91
N PHE A 32 5.16 -1.73 6.90
CA PHE A 32 4.60 -3.07 6.85
C PHE A 32 5.12 -3.85 5.65
N PHE A 33 5.06 -3.28 4.44
CA PHE A 33 5.54 -3.94 3.22
C PHE A 33 7.06 -4.08 3.21
N ALA A 34 7.82 -3.08 3.66
CA ALA A 34 9.27 -3.15 3.75
C ALA A 34 9.72 -4.29 4.67
N ILE A 35 9.13 -4.40 5.86
CA ILE A 35 9.45 -5.45 6.83
C ILE A 35 8.99 -6.82 6.30
N SER A 36 7.78 -6.91 5.73
CA SER A 36 7.25 -8.15 5.13
C SER A 36 8.17 -8.66 4.03
N GLY A 37 8.54 -7.80 3.08
CA GLY A 37 9.46 -8.14 1.99
C GLY A 37 10.85 -8.51 2.50
N ALA A 38 11.39 -7.75 3.47
CA ALA A 38 12.68 -8.05 4.10
C ALA A 38 12.68 -9.44 4.77
N ASN A 39 11.64 -9.77 5.53
CA ASN A 39 11.51 -11.08 6.17
C ASN A 39 11.44 -12.22 5.15
N LYS A 40 10.74 -12.02 4.03
CA LYS A 40 10.66 -13.01 2.95
C LYS A 40 12.02 -13.21 2.26
N LEU A 41 12.81 -12.15 2.07
CA LEU A 41 14.08 -12.20 1.34
C LEU A 41 15.28 -12.60 2.20
N PHE A 42 15.36 -12.11 3.44
CA PHE A 42 16.57 -12.20 4.26
C PHE A 42 16.47 -13.19 5.42
N VAL A 43 15.25 -13.60 5.83
CA VAL A 43 15.08 -14.61 6.86
C VAL A 43 15.06 -16.01 6.24
N ALA A 44 15.82 -16.92 6.83
CA ALA A 44 15.89 -18.30 6.36
C ALA A 44 14.49 -18.96 6.32
N GLY A 45 14.09 -19.42 5.14
CA GLY A 45 12.76 -20.02 4.92
C GLY A 45 11.62 -19.00 4.69
N GLY A 46 11.85 -17.71 4.78
CA GLY A 46 10.82 -16.67 4.59
C GLY A 46 10.17 -16.68 3.21
N ILE A 47 10.93 -17.05 2.18
CA ILE A 47 10.42 -17.12 0.80
C ILE A 47 9.51 -18.35 0.55
N LYS A 48 9.60 -19.39 1.39
CA LYS A 48 8.91 -20.67 1.19
C LYS A 48 7.38 -20.53 1.12
N PRO A 49 6.71 -19.79 2.02
CA PRO A 49 5.25 -19.60 1.95
C PRO A 49 4.80 -18.92 0.64
N VAL A 50 5.55 -17.91 0.17
CA VAL A 50 5.25 -17.23 -1.10
C VAL A 50 5.39 -18.17 -2.26
N TYR A 51 6.48 -18.95 -2.30
CA TYR A 51 6.71 -19.97 -3.32
C TYR A 51 5.57 -21.00 -3.36
N GLU A 52 5.16 -21.54 -2.22
CA GLU A 52 4.07 -22.53 -2.13
C GLU A 52 2.73 -21.95 -2.61
N THR A 53 2.45 -20.68 -2.30
CA THR A 53 1.25 -19.98 -2.77
C THR A 53 1.25 -19.83 -4.29
N LEU A 54 2.38 -19.42 -4.87
CA LEU A 54 2.53 -19.29 -6.33
C LEU A 54 2.41 -20.64 -7.06
N VAL A 55 2.95 -21.71 -6.47
CA VAL A 55 2.79 -23.07 -7.02
C VAL A 55 1.32 -23.50 -7.01
N LYS A 56 0.59 -23.29 -5.90
CA LYS A 56 -0.85 -23.57 -5.80
C LYS A 56 -1.66 -22.76 -6.80
N ALA A 57 -1.29 -21.51 -7.02
CA ALA A 57 -1.92 -20.63 -8.00
C ALA A 57 -1.50 -20.92 -9.46
N LYS A 58 -0.65 -21.94 -9.69
CA LYS A 58 -0.14 -22.33 -11.00
C LYS A 58 0.56 -21.21 -11.77
N VAL A 59 1.21 -20.29 -11.05
CA VAL A 59 1.97 -19.20 -11.66
C VAL A 59 3.23 -19.78 -12.35
N PRO A 60 3.53 -19.37 -13.59
CA PRO A 60 4.75 -19.80 -14.27
C PRO A 60 5.98 -19.29 -13.54
N PHE A 61 7.05 -20.11 -13.52
CA PHE A 61 8.31 -19.78 -12.85
C PHE A 61 8.16 -19.34 -11.39
N PRO A 62 7.56 -20.16 -10.50
CA PRO A 62 7.18 -19.74 -9.14
C PRO A 62 8.37 -19.30 -8.26
N ARG A 63 9.58 -19.88 -8.45
CA ARG A 63 10.78 -19.47 -7.71
C ARG A 63 11.22 -18.04 -8.00
N PRO A 64 11.58 -17.68 -9.25
CA PRO A 64 11.98 -16.29 -9.54
C PRO A 64 10.86 -15.30 -9.26
N MET A 65 9.59 -15.68 -9.47
CA MET A 65 8.45 -14.83 -9.18
C MET A 65 8.30 -14.56 -7.67
N ALA A 66 8.56 -15.54 -6.81
CA ALA A 66 8.55 -15.35 -5.35
C ALA A 66 9.58 -14.30 -4.90
N TYR A 67 10.81 -14.37 -5.44
CA TYR A 67 11.83 -13.36 -5.15
C TYR A 67 11.48 -11.98 -5.73
N PHE A 68 10.91 -11.93 -6.93
CA PHE A 68 10.49 -10.69 -7.58
C PHE A 68 9.41 -9.98 -6.76
N VAL A 69 8.33 -10.66 -6.40
CA VAL A 69 7.23 -10.14 -5.58
C VAL A 69 7.76 -9.63 -4.23
N SER A 70 8.55 -10.46 -3.52
CA SER A 70 9.14 -10.06 -2.25
C SER A 70 10.10 -8.87 -2.38
N GLY A 71 10.80 -8.75 -3.52
CA GLY A 71 11.62 -7.59 -3.87
C GLY A 71 10.80 -6.33 -4.09
N VAL A 72 9.67 -6.43 -4.80
CA VAL A 72 8.72 -5.32 -4.99
C VAL A 72 8.15 -4.85 -3.66
N GLU A 73 7.76 -5.76 -2.78
CA GLU A 73 7.29 -5.41 -1.44
C GLU A 73 8.36 -4.68 -0.63
N PHE A 74 9.61 -5.19 -0.60
CA PHE A 74 10.69 -4.59 0.17
C PHE A 74 11.08 -3.21 -0.36
N VAL A 75 11.37 -3.11 -1.66
CA VAL A 75 11.79 -1.84 -2.28
C VAL A 75 10.64 -0.85 -2.32
N GLY A 76 9.47 -1.27 -2.79
CA GLY A 76 8.28 -0.43 -2.87
C GLY A 76 7.86 0.08 -1.49
N GLY A 77 7.81 -0.80 -0.48
CA GLY A 77 7.51 -0.41 0.89
C GLY A 77 8.51 0.59 1.47
N SER A 78 9.80 0.41 1.21
CA SER A 78 10.86 1.35 1.64
C SER A 78 10.70 2.71 0.97
N LEU A 79 10.44 2.75 -0.33
CA LEU A 79 10.22 3.98 -1.09
C LEU A 79 8.98 4.74 -0.61
N VAL A 80 7.87 4.03 -0.38
CA VAL A 80 6.63 4.60 0.18
C VAL A 80 6.89 5.15 1.58
N THR A 81 7.62 4.45 2.44
CA THR A 81 7.96 4.91 3.80
C THR A 81 8.67 6.25 3.77
N VAL A 82 9.72 6.37 2.97
CA VAL A 82 10.52 7.60 2.86
C VAL A 82 9.76 8.69 2.07
N GLY A 83 8.83 8.31 1.23
CA GLY A 83 8.09 9.23 0.36
C GLY A 83 8.91 9.65 -0.85
N PHE A 84 9.69 8.73 -1.42
CA PHE A 84 10.45 8.92 -2.65
C PHE A 84 9.87 8.04 -3.76
N LEU A 85 9.60 8.64 -4.92
CA LEU A 85 8.88 7.99 -6.01
C LEU A 85 7.58 7.31 -5.51
N SER A 86 6.85 8.00 -4.62
CA SER A 86 5.74 7.45 -3.86
C SER A 86 4.63 6.91 -4.77
N SER A 87 4.23 7.66 -5.81
CA SER A 87 3.15 7.25 -6.72
C SER A 87 3.50 6.00 -7.53
N PRO A 88 4.67 5.87 -8.20
CA PRO A 88 5.04 4.64 -8.88
C PRO A 88 5.26 3.46 -7.92
N ALA A 89 5.81 3.70 -6.71
CA ALA A 89 5.97 2.66 -5.70
C ALA A 89 4.62 2.14 -5.20
N CYS A 90 3.66 3.03 -4.90
CA CYS A 90 2.29 2.64 -4.58
C CYS A 90 1.62 1.90 -5.74
N GLY A 91 1.86 2.30 -6.99
CA GLY A 91 1.36 1.60 -8.18
C GLY A 91 1.89 0.18 -8.30
N ALA A 92 3.17 -0.04 -8.04
CA ALA A 92 3.76 -1.38 -8.05
C ALA A 92 3.18 -2.29 -6.95
N LEU A 93 3.05 -1.76 -5.71
CA LEU A 93 2.45 -2.48 -4.58
C LEU A 93 0.94 -2.71 -4.80
N LEU A 94 0.24 -1.78 -5.43
CA LEU A 94 -1.16 -1.94 -5.83
C LEU A 94 -1.33 -3.14 -6.77
N ILE A 95 -0.51 -3.22 -7.82
CA ILE A 95 -0.53 -4.34 -8.77
C ILE A 95 -0.25 -5.65 -8.05
N ASP A 96 0.74 -5.67 -7.17
CA ASP A 96 1.10 -6.83 -6.37
C ASP A 96 -0.09 -7.32 -5.52
N MET A 97 -0.77 -6.42 -4.80
CA MET A 97 -1.93 -6.75 -3.98
C MET A 97 -3.15 -7.18 -4.81
N VAL A 98 -3.38 -6.58 -5.97
CA VAL A 98 -4.43 -7.03 -6.89
C VAL A 98 -4.15 -8.45 -7.38
N VAL A 99 -2.91 -8.74 -7.79
CA VAL A 99 -2.51 -10.09 -8.20
C VAL A 99 -2.65 -11.07 -7.04
N ALA A 100 -2.21 -10.73 -5.83
CA ALA A 100 -2.36 -11.56 -4.64
C ALA A 100 -3.85 -11.86 -4.33
N THR A 101 -4.72 -10.85 -4.44
CA THR A 101 -6.17 -11.01 -4.26
C THR A 101 -6.73 -12.00 -5.27
N LEU A 102 -6.43 -11.82 -6.55
CA LEU A 102 -6.97 -12.66 -7.64
C LEU A 102 -6.42 -14.10 -7.62
N THR A 103 -5.18 -14.29 -7.22
CA THR A 103 -4.52 -15.60 -7.29
C THR A 103 -4.70 -16.44 -6.03
N SER A 104 -4.77 -15.83 -4.86
CA SER A 104 -4.82 -16.55 -3.58
C SER A 104 -5.98 -16.15 -2.68
N ALA A 105 -6.18 -14.86 -2.42
CA ALA A 105 -7.13 -14.41 -1.42
C ALA A 105 -8.58 -14.77 -1.75
N LEU A 106 -9.02 -14.62 -3.00
CA LEU A 106 -10.36 -15.02 -3.43
C LEU A 106 -10.64 -16.53 -3.26
N SER A 107 -9.61 -17.36 -3.31
CA SER A 107 -9.76 -18.81 -3.12
C SER A 107 -10.04 -19.20 -1.67
N THR A 108 -9.80 -18.32 -0.71
CA THR A 108 -10.07 -18.53 0.71
C THR A 108 -11.51 -18.23 1.10
N LEU A 109 -12.25 -17.53 0.23
CA LEU A 109 -13.65 -17.18 0.48
C LEU A 109 -14.55 -18.43 0.48
N PRO A 110 -15.48 -18.57 1.45
CA PRO A 110 -16.44 -19.66 1.47
C PRO A 110 -17.33 -19.67 0.23
N LYS A 111 -17.64 -20.86 -0.29
CA LYS A 111 -18.53 -21.02 -1.45
C LYS A 111 -19.99 -21.06 -1.02
N GLY A 112 -20.87 -20.45 -1.83
CA GLY A 112 -22.32 -20.49 -1.58
C GLY A 112 -22.84 -19.38 -0.67
N LEU A 113 -22.10 -18.33 -0.45
CA LEU A 113 -22.52 -17.15 0.28
C LEU A 113 -23.56 -16.34 -0.49
N SER A 114 -24.42 -15.61 0.26
CA SER A 114 -25.25 -14.56 -0.34
C SER A 114 -24.37 -13.44 -0.89
N PRO A 115 -24.82 -12.65 -1.88
CA PRO A 115 -24.01 -11.57 -2.44
C PRO A 115 -23.52 -10.55 -1.40
N LEU A 116 -24.33 -10.29 -0.37
CA LEU A 116 -24.00 -9.37 0.71
C LEU A 116 -22.92 -9.95 1.63
N SER A 117 -23.04 -11.21 2.03
CA SER A 117 -22.04 -11.90 2.85
C SER A 117 -20.73 -12.11 2.10
N TRP A 118 -20.79 -12.34 0.79
CA TRP A 118 -19.61 -12.44 -0.05
C TRP A 118 -18.85 -11.09 -0.13
N LEU A 119 -19.59 -9.98 -0.25
CA LEU A 119 -19.00 -8.65 -0.25
C LEU A 119 -18.36 -8.30 1.11
N ASP A 120 -19.01 -8.69 2.19
CA ASP A 120 -18.49 -8.54 3.55
C ASP A 120 -17.16 -9.27 3.72
N ASP A 121 -17.11 -10.56 3.41
CA ASP A 121 -15.91 -11.37 3.47
C ASP A 121 -14.80 -10.86 2.54
N LEU A 122 -15.14 -10.37 1.34
CA LEU A 122 -14.20 -9.78 0.41
C LEU A 122 -13.54 -8.51 1.00
N LEU A 123 -14.33 -7.63 1.58
CA LEU A 123 -13.81 -6.39 2.19
C LEU A 123 -13.00 -6.67 3.46
N TYR A 124 -13.18 -7.83 4.08
CA TYR A 124 -12.39 -8.27 5.24
C TYR A 124 -11.00 -8.80 4.86
N LEU A 125 -10.73 -9.03 3.57
CA LEU A 125 -9.42 -9.45 3.10
C LEU A 125 -8.41 -8.31 3.24
N PRO A 126 -7.26 -8.52 3.90
CA PRO A 126 -6.25 -7.47 4.07
C PRO A 126 -5.70 -6.96 2.73
N GLU A 127 -5.60 -7.82 1.72
CA GLU A 127 -5.14 -7.45 0.38
C GLU A 127 -6.05 -6.40 -0.25
N VAL A 128 -7.37 -6.53 -0.09
CA VAL A 128 -8.35 -5.58 -0.61
C VAL A 128 -8.24 -4.23 0.11
N LEU A 129 -8.04 -4.24 1.43
CA LEU A 129 -7.80 -3.01 2.19
C LEU A 129 -6.53 -2.30 1.72
N TYR A 130 -5.43 -3.03 1.48
CA TYR A 130 -4.21 -2.43 0.95
C TYR A 130 -4.40 -1.85 -0.45
N VAL A 131 -5.16 -2.51 -1.33
CA VAL A 131 -5.54 -1.96 -2.65
C VAL A 131 -6.21 -0.59 -2.48
N LEU A 132 -7.20 -0.46 -1.60
CA LEU A 132 -7.89 0.80 -1.33
C LEU A 132 -6.95 1.87 -0.78
N PHE A 133 -6.06 1.51 0.14
CA PHE A 133 -5.07 2.44 0.69
C PHE A 133 -4.06 2.92 -0.36
N PHE A 134 -3.59 2.05 -1.25
CA PHE A 134 -2.68 2.47 -2.31
C PHE A 134 -3.37 3.38 -3.33
N ILE A 135 -4.61 3.10 -3.70
CA ILE A 135 -5.41 4.01 -4.55
C ILE A 135 -5.54 5.37 -3.87
N TRP A 136 -5.89 5.38 -2.58
CA TRP A 136 -6.00 6.62 -1.82
C TRP A 136 -4.69 7.39 -1.75
N LEU A 137 -3.55 6.72 -1.46
CA LEU A 137 -2.22 7.36 -1.43
C LEU A 137 -1.80 7.92 -2.80
N ILE A 138 -2.13 7.24 -3.90
CA ILE A 138 -1.87 7.74 -5.26
C ILE A 138 -2.68 9.01 -5.53
N CYS A 139 -3.97 9.03 -5.14
CA CYS A 139 -4.86 10.18 -5.35
C CYS A 139 -4.53 11.36 -4.42
N SER A 140 -4.21 11.10 -3.15
CA SER A 140 -3.88 12.14 -2.15
C SER A 140 -2.48 12.71 -2.34
N GLY A 141 -1.62 11.96 -3.05
CA GLY A 141 -0.21 12.30 -3.21
C GLY A 141 0.66 11.97 -1.98
N PRO A 142 1.97 12.24 -2.07
CA PRO A 142 2.96 11.83 -1.06
C PRO A 142 2.90 12.63 0.25
N GLY A 143 2.15 13.73 0.30
CA GLY A 143 2.05 14.65 1.43
C GLY A 143 3.28 15.57 1.59
N ARG A 144 3.12 16.62 2.39
CA ARG A 144 4.17 17.64 2.60
C ARG A 144 5.45 17.08 3.26
N PHE A 145 5.33 16.01 4.03
CA PHE A 145 6.44 15.35 4.73
C PHE A 145 7.07 14.22 3.89
N SER A 146 7.28 14.45 2.60
CA SER A 146 7.86 13.48 1.67
C SER A 146 9.09 14.04 0.96
N VAL A 147 9.98 13.15 0.53
CA VAL A 147 11.12 13.51 -0.30
C VAL A 147 10.64 14.04 -1.65
N ASP A 148 9.58 13.47 -2.21
CA ASP A 148 8.99 13.93 -3.48
C ASP A 148 8.52 15.38 -3.41
N TYR A 149 7.88 15.77 -2.30
CA TYR A 149 7.45 17.16 -2.10
C TYR A 149 8.63 18.12 -1.98
N TRP A 150 9.67 17.72 -1.24
CA TRP A 150 10.89 18.52 -1.11
C TRP A 150 11.60 18.70 -2.46
N LEU A 151 11.72 17.63 -3.26
CA LEU A 151 12.30 17.72 -4.60
C LEU A 151 11.47 18.60 -5.53
N ALA A 152 10.14 18.43 -5.54
CA ALA A 152 9.25 19.25 -6.35
C ALA A 152 9.36 20.75 -5.99
N SER A 153 9.45 21.08 -4.70
CA SER A 153 9.63 22.46 -4.24
C SER A 153 10.95 23.09 -4.72
N LYS A 154 12.04 22.32 -4.74
CA LYS A 154 13.34 22.75 -5.24
C LYS A 154 13.35 22.97 -6.75
N LEU A 155 12.74 22.04 -7.51
CA LEU A 155 12.61 22.17 -8.96
C LEU A 155 11.77 23.39 -9.35
N ALA A 156 10.65 23.64 -8.66
CA ALA A 156 9.82 24.81 -8.91
C ALA A 156 10.58 26.12 -8.67
N ALA A 157 11.42 26.20 -7.63
CA ALA A 157 12.25 27.37 -7.36
C ALA A 157 13.33 27.62 -8.44
N CYS A 158 13.87 26.54 -9.03
CA CYS A 158 14.88 26.65 -10.08
C CYS A 158 14.32 27.11 -11.44
N CYS A 159 13.04 26.82 -11.72
CA CYS A 159 12.39 27.24 -12.97
C CYS A 159 11.86 28.70 -12.94
N GLN A 160 11.92 29.37 -11.81
CA GLN A 160 11.49 30.77 -11.65
C GLN A 160 12.66 31.79 -11.73
N THR A 161 13.89 31.32 -11.84
CA THR A 161 15.09 32.09 -12.12
C THR A 161 15.47 32.03 -13.59
#